data_2f09ae29a5124c108ad0201dbe9cf040
#
_entry.id   2f09ae29a5124c108ad0201dbe9cf040
#
_cell.length_a   1.000
_cell.length_b   1.000
_cell.length_c   1.000
_cell.angle_alpha   90.00
_cell.angle_beta   90.00
_cell.angle_gamma   90.00
#
_symmetry.space_group_name_H-M   'P 1'
#
loop_
_entity.id
_entity.type
_entity.pdbx_description
1 polymer ?
#
loop_
_entity_poly.entity_id
_entity_poly.type
_entity_poly.pdbx_seq_one_letter_code
_entity_poly.pdbx_strand_id
1 'polypeptide(L)'
;MLREYKMNCIVMGATMIFVLLAISFVGIIPSESLAQTTNATTAAGAANATSAGGGGETTVVMPLGSSSATGGKGYEPPTVTVSAGGTVIWDNQDNALHTATSGNPDTATPDGKFDTGLVGANQQSKPMTMPTEPGDYVYFCTLHPFLVGTVTVQ
;
A
#
# COMPACT_ATOMS: atom_id res chain seq x y z
N MET A 1 -26.46 40.76 -22.87
CA MET A 1 -25.50 40.36 -23.92
C MET A 1 -25.06 38.93 -23.61
N LEU A 2 -25.78 37.97 -24.15
CA LEU A 2 -25.45 36.54 -24.05
C LEU A 2 -24.56 36.19 -25.23
N ARG A 3 -23.33 35.73 -24.96
CA ARG A 3 -22.41 35.21 -25.97
C ARG A 3 -22.61 33.70 -26.04
N GLU A 4 -23.18 33.25 -27.12
CA GLU A 4 -23.30 31.84 -27.47
C GLU A 4 -21.91 31.24 -27.79
N TYR A 5 -21.56 30.19 -27.06
CA TYR A 5 -20.35 29.39 -27.35
C TYR A 5 -20.75 28.23 -28.26
N LYS A 6 -20.44 28.34 -29.54
CA LYS A 6 -20.65 27.28 -30.53
C LYS A 6 -19.55 26.21 -30.37
N MET A 7 -19.99 25.06 -29.98
CA MET A 7 -19.17 23.85 -29.87
C MET A 7 -19.02 23.18 -31.24
N ASN A 8 -17.85 23.29 -31.86
CA ASN A 8 -17.52 22.59 -33.10
C ASN A 8 -17.14 21.15 -32.80
N CYS A 9 -18.02 20.20 -33.12
CA CYS A 9 -17.67 18.78 -33.20
C CYS A 9 -16.92 18.53 -34.52
N ILE A 10 -15.60 18.29 -34.44
CA ILE A 10 -14.86 17.74 -35.55
C ILE A 10 -14.75 16.21 -35.28
N VAL A 11 -15.52 15.48 -36.07
CA VAL A 11 -15.42 14.02 -36.20
C VAL A 11 -14.25 13.75 -37.15
N MET A 12 -13.12 13.27 -36.63
CA MET A 12 -12.06 12.68 -37.41
C MET A 12 -12.07 11.16 -37.25
N GLY A 13 -12.59 10.49 -38.27
CA GLY A 13 -12.45 9.05 -38.42
C GLY A 13 -11.01 8.70 -38.77
N ALA A 14 -10.38 7.86 -37.95
CA ALA A 14 -9.13 7.20 -38.27
C ALA A 14 -9.37 5.69 -38.33
N THR A 15 -9.38 5.17 -39.55
CA THR A 15 -9.38 3.74 -39.88
C THR A 15 -8.03 3.15 -39.47
N MET A 16 -8.01 2.29 -38.42
CA MET A 16 -6.86 1.48 -38.07
C MET A 16 -6.88 0.18 -38.88
N ILE A 17 -5.91 0.06 -39.77
CA ILE A 17 -5.56 -1.16 -40.48
C ILE A 17 -4.79 -2.08 -39.51
N PHE A 18 -5.38 -3.24 -39.17
CA PHE A 18 -4.71 -4.30 -38.44
C PHE A 18 -3.81 -5.11 -39.39
N VAL A 19 -2.51 -4.98 -39.23
CA VAL A 19 -1.55 -5.90 -39.85
C VAL A 19 -1.24 -7.00 -38.84
N LEU A 20 -1.78 -8.20 -39.10
CA LEU A 20 -1.46 -9.42 -38.38
C LEU A 20 -0.09 -9.92 -38.85
N LEU A 21 0.93 -9.80 -38.03
CA LEU A 21 2.20 -10.51 -38.20
C LEU A 21 2.23 -11.72 -37.28
N ALA A 22 1.96 -12.90 -37.84
CA ALA A 22 2.15 -14.16 -37.14
C ALA A 22 3.64 -14.52 -37.15
N ILE A 23 4.27 -14.48 -35.96
CA ILE A 23 5.61 -15.06 -35.80
C ILE A 23 5.45 -16.32 -34.96
N SER A 24 5.55 -17.45 -35.68
CA SER A 24 5.69 -18.77 -35.05
C SER A 24 7.10 -18.91 -34.50
N PHE A 25 7.24 -18.93 -33.17
CA PHE A 25 8.47 -19.34 -32.50
C PHE A 25 8.24 -20.71 -31.86
N VAL A 26 8.76 -21.75 -32.56
CA VAL A 26 8.97 -23.07 -31.97
C VAL A 26 10.25 -22.98 -31.17
N GLY A 27 10.16 -22.98 -29.86
CA GLY A 27 11.27 -22.99 -28.94
C GLY A 27 11.08 -24.09 -27.89
N ILE A 28 11.96 -25.04 -27.96
CA ILE A 28 12.15 -26.24 -27.16
C ILE A 28 12.24 -25.88 -25.68
N ILE A 29 11.36 -26.46 -24.85
CA ILE A 29 11.43 -26.38 -23.39
C ILE A 29 12.23 -27.58 -22.88
N PRO A 30 13.30 -27.40 -22.09
CA PRO A 30 13.81 -28.49 -21.26
C PRO A 30 12.98 -28.60 -19.99
N SER A 31 12.50 -29.81 -19.76
CA SER A 31 11.84 -30.28 -18.54
C SER A 31 12.83 -30.33 -17.40
N GLU A 32 12.63 -29.62 -16.32
CA GLU A 32 13.22 -29.96 -15.01
C GLU A 32 12.12 -30.00 -13.95
N SER A 33 11.83 -31.19 -13.65
CA SER A 33 11.67 -31.95 -12.40
C SER A 33 11.12 -31.23 -11.19
N LEU A 34 9.88 -31.56 -10.92
CA LEU A 34 9.16 -31.81 -9.66
C LEU A 34 9.98 -31.80 -8.35
N ALA A 35 9.59 -30.90 -7.45
CA ALA A 35 9.47 -31.22 -6.04
C ALA A 35 8.16 -30.61 -5.52
N GLN A 36 7.07 -31.36 -5.57
CA GLN A 36 5.88 -31.12 -4.79
C GLN A 36 6.20 -31.41 -3.33
N THR A 37 6.09 -30.42 -2.48
CA THR A 37 5.86 -30.64 -1.06
C THR A 37 4.50 -30.08 -0.72
N THR A 38 3.55 -31.00 -0.70
CA THR A 38 2.22 -30.82 -0.13
C THR A 38 2.34 -30.61 1.37
N ASN A 39 1.87 -29.50 1.90
CA ASN A 39 1.30 -29.47 3.24
C ASN A 39 0.10 -28.55 3.27
N ALA A 40 -1.05 -29.16 3.09
CA ALA A 40 -2.31 -28.58 3.49
C ALA A 40 -2.40 -28.67 5.01
N THR A 41 -2.54 -27.55 5.68
CA THR A 41 -3.15 -27.52 7.03
C THR A 41 -3.96 -26.23 7.14
N THR A 42 -5.25 -26.41 7.11
CA THR A 42 -6.28 -25.47 7.50
C THR A 42 -6.12 -25.15 8.98
N ALA A 43 -5.92 -23.88 9.31
CA ALA A 43 -6.26 -23.38 10.64
C ALA A 43 -6.60 -21.90 10.53
N ALA A 44 -7.86 -21.57 10.70
CA ALA A 44 -8.30 -20.23 11.06
C ALA A 44 -7.73 -19.90 12.43
N GLY A 45 -6.86 -18.90 12.48
CA GLY A 45 -6.31 -18.38 13.72
C GLY A 45 -5.95 -16.92 13.52
N ALA A 46 -6.51 -16.06 14.35
CA ALA A 46 -6.16 -14.64 14.43
C ALA A 46 -4.63 -14.51 14.52
N ALA A 47 -3.99 -14.15 13.42
CA ALA A 47 -2.57 -13.94 13.37
C ALA A 47 -2.24 -12.58 13.98
N ASN A 48 -1.92 -12.59 15.29
CA ASN A 48 -1.04 -11.60 15.87
C ASN A 48 0.33 -11.80 15.21
N ALA A 49 0.60 -11.08 14.13
CA ALA A 49 1.89 -11.14 13.45
C ALA A 49 2.92 -10.38 14.29
N THR A 50 3.42 -11.05 15.33
CA THR A 50 4.68 -10.69 15.98
C THR A 50 5.79 -11.03 15.00
N SER A 51 6.21 -10.10 14.17
CA SER A 51 7.45 -10.21 13.40
C SER A 51 8.61 -9.99 14.37
N ALA A 52 9.12 -11.08 14.93
CA ALA A 52 10.30 -11.04 15.79
C ALA A 52 11.55 -10.78 14.94
N GLY A 53 12.24 -9.71 15.26
CA GLY A 53 13.63 -9.37 15.10
C GLY A 53 14.48 -10.13 14.08
N GLY A 54 14.62 -9.56 12.92
CA GLY A 54 15.65 -9.85 11.95
C GLY A 54 15.43 -8.83 10.82
N GLY A 55 16.46 -8.18 10.30
CA GLY A 55 16.42 -7.05 9.36
C GLY A 55 15.55 -7.20 8.11
N GLY A 56 14.35 -7.71 8.26
CA GLY A 56 13.31 -7.87 7.25
C GLY A 56 12.42 -6.63 7.18
N GLU A 57 11.92 -6.38 5.98
CA GLU A 57 10.93 -5.36 5.72
C GLU A 57 9.58 -5.75 6.32
N THR A 58 8.97 -4.84 7.06
CA THR A 58 7.65 -5.03 7.65
C THR A 58 6.61 -4.31 6.80
N THR A 59 5.52 -4.99 6.45
CA THR A 59 4.43 -4.38 5.67
C THR A 59 3.23 -4.11 6.55
N VAL A 60 2.66 -2.91 6.40
CA VAL A 60 1.36 -2.49 6.96
C VAL A 60 0.40 -2.26 5.82
N VAL A 61 -0.78 -2.84 5.90
CA VAL A 61 -1.81 -2.72 4.87
C VAL A 61 -2.81 -1.63 5.25
N MET A 62 -3.23 -0.84 4.26
CA MET A 62 -4.41 0.04 4.30
C MET A 62 -5.51 -0.62 3.48
N PRO A 63 -6.39 -1.43 4.10
CA PRO A 63 -7.34 -2.24 3.37
C PRO A 63 -8.47 -1.42 2.76
N LEU A 64 -9.19 -2.00 1.81
CA LEU A 64 -10.35 -1.36 1.18
C LEU A 64 -11.36 -0.92 2.25
N GLY A 65 -11.76 0.35 2.20
CA GLY A 65 -12.66 1.00 3.15
C GLY A 65 -11.96 1.77 4.28
N SER A 66 -10.62 1.87 4.26
CA SER A 66 -9.86 2.65 5.25
C SER A 66 -10.18 4.14 5.22
N SER A 67 -10.68 4.66 4.10
CA SER A 67 -11.15 6.05 3.97
C SER A 67 -12.51 6.34 4.63
N SER A 68 -13.21 5.31 5.15
CA SER A 68 -14.53 5.49 5.77
C SER A 68 -14.42 5.76 7.27
N ALA A 69 -14.90 6.91 7.73
CA ALA A 69 -14.96 7.24 9.15
C ALA A 69 -15.97 6.41 9.94
N THR A 70 -16.95 5.79 9.26
CA THR A 70 -18.01 5.00 9.90
C THR A 70 -17.89 3.53 9.47
N GLY A 71 -17.44 2.69 10.39
CA GLY A 71 -17.26 1.25 10.11
C GLY A 71 -16.13 0.93 9.14
N GLY A 72 -15.22 1.88 8.90
CA GLY A 72 -14.03 1.69 8.10
C GLY A 72 -13.00 0.80 8.78
N LYS A 73 -12.04 0.32 7.98
CA LYS A 73 -10.92 -0.47 8.49
C LYS A 73 -9.75 0.43 8.86
N GLY A 74 -9.01 0.03 9.90
CA GLY A 74 -7.75 0.67 10.28
C GLY A 74 -6.57 0.20 9.44
N TYR A 75 -5.36 0.64 9.80
CA TYR A 75 -4.13 -0.02 9.37
C TYR A 75 -4.11 -1.47 9.87
N GLU A 76 -3.63 -2.39 9.04
CA GLU A 76 -3.54 -3.81 9.37
C GLU A 76 -2.10 -4.34 9.19
N PRO A 77 -1.47 -4.82 10.27
CA PRO A 77 -1.93 -4.75 11.66
C PRO A 77 -1.89 -3.32 12.21
N PRO A 78 -2.70 -2.97 13.24
CA PRO A 78 -2.74 -1.63 13.81
C PRO A 78 -1.46 -1.25 14.56
N THR A 79 -0.69 -2.25 14.99
CA THR A 79 0.62 -2.06 15.62
C THR A 79 1.61 -3.04 15.01
N VAL A 80 2.78 -2.54 14.64
CA VAL A 80 3.92 -3.35 14.20
C VAL A 80 5.13 -3.09 15.09
N THR A 81 5.97 -4.12 15.25
CA THR A 81 7.22 -4.01 16.00
C THR A 81 8.39 -4.21 15.06
N VAL A 82 9.35 -3.31 15.10
CA VAL A 82 10.57 -3.34 14.29
C VAL A 82 11.80 -3.07 15.16
N SER A 83 12.95 -3.53 14.69
CA SER A 83 14.24 -3.17 15.31
C SER A 83 14.57 -1.70 15.04
N ALA A 84 15.42 -1.10 15.87
CA ALA A 84 15.96 0.25 15.67
C ALA A 84 16.51 0.41 14.25
N GLY A 85 16.02 1.43 13.52
CA GLY A 85 16.37 1.64 12.11
C GLY A 85 15.77 0.62 11.14
N GLY A 86 14.82 -0.22 11.57
CA GLY A 86 14.12 -1.18 10.72
C GLY A 86 13.29 -0.50 9.65
N THR A 87 12.87 -1.27 8.65
CA THR A 87 12.15 -0.75 7.49
C THR A 87 10.68 -1.16 7.50
N VAL A 88 9.81 -0.20 7.24
CA VAL A 88 8.36 -0.41 7.08
C VAL A 88 7.91 0.08 5.71
N ILE A 89 7.01 -0.69 5.07
CA ILE A 89 6.29 -0.31 3.86
C ILE A 89 4.79 -0.26 4.17
N TRP A 90 4.09 0.73 3.66
CA TRP A 90 2.63 0.80 3.70
C TRP A 90 2.07 0.44 2.33
N ASP A 91 1.20 -0.58 2.30
CA ASP A 91 0.53 -1.10 1.11
C ASP A 91 -0.92 -0.61 1.08
N ASN A 92 -1.20 0.34 0.20
CA ASN A 92 -2.54 0.91 0.06
C ASN A 92 -3.40 0.06 -0.89
N GLN A 93 -4.26 -0.76 -0.31
CA GLN A 93 -5.26 -1.57 -1.01
C GLN A 93 -6.63 -0.89 -1.07
N ASP A 94 -6.74 0.35 -0.55
CA ASP A 94 -7.95 1.17 -0.67
C ASP A 94 -8.01 1.86 -2.03
N ASN A 95 -9.18 2.37 -2.38
CA ASN A 95 -9.41 3.16 -3.60
C ASN A 95 -9.21 4.68 -3.40
N ALA A 96 -8.85 5.10 -2.18
CA ALA A 96 -8.51 6.46 -1.81
C ALA A 96 -7.00 6.66 -1.63
N LEU A 97 -6.56 7.91 -1.63
CA LEU A 97 -5.21 8.29 -1.24
C LEU A 97 -5.06 8.24 0.28
N HIS A 98 -3.93 7.74 0.76
CA HIS A 98 -3.59 7.71 2.17
C HIS A 98 -2.17 8.20 2.42
N THR A 99 -1.86 8.51 3.69
CA THR A 99 -0.49 8.71 4.18
C THR A 99 -0.28 7.88 5.44
N ALA A 100 0.97 7.66 5.84
CA ALA A 100 1.34 7.24 7.18
C ALA A 100 2.35 8.26 7.70
N THR A 101 1.85 9.17 8.54
CA THR A 101 2.58 10.34 9.01
C THR A 101 2.65 10.30 10.53
N SER A 102 3.85 10.26 11.10
CA SER A 102 4.05 10.25 12.57
C SER A 102 3.58 11.56 13.20
N GLY A 103 2.96 11.46 14.39
CA GLY A 103 2.49 12.63 15.11
C GLY A 103 1.25 12.39 15.96
N ASN A 104 0.56 13.47 16.28
CA ASN A 104 -0.65 13.45 17.11
C ASN A 104 -1.91 13.43 16.24
N PRO A 105 -2.67 12.30 16.20
CA PRO A 105 -3.90 12.20 15.41
C PRO A 105 -5.04 13.10 15.90
N ASP A 106 -5.13 13.38 17.21
CA ASP A 106 -6.21 14.17 17.79
C ASP A 106 -6.17 15.64 17.31
N THR A 107 -4.97 16.14 17.08
CA THR A 107 -4.74 17.51 16.58
C THR A 107 -4.31 17.53 15.11
N ALA A 108 -4.23 16.36 14.47
CA ALA A 108 -3.72 16.18 13.12
C ALA A 108 -2.36 16.88 12.90
N THR A 109 -1.47 16.80 13.90
CA THR A 109 -0.17 17.50 13.88
C THR A 109 0.98 16.52 13.70
N PRO A 110 1.70 16.56 12.56
CA PRO A 110 2.91 15.78 12.35
C PRO A 110 4.04 16.15 13.32
N ASP A 111 4.87 15.17 13.71
CA ASP A 111 6.04 15.38 14.57
C ASP A 111 7.38 15.30 13.81
N GLY A 112 7.33 14.95 12.52
CA GLY A 112 8.48 14.93 11.61
C GLY A 112 9.40 13.73 11.79
N LYS A 113 8.99 12.68 12.50
CA LYS A 113 9.80 11.47 12.67
C LYS A 113 9.83 10.63 11.39
N PHE A 114 8.67 10.43 10.75
CA PHE A 114 8.55 9.84 9.42
C PHE A 114 7.25 10.27 8.73
N ASP A 115 7.26 10.23 7.40
CA ASP A 115 6.09 10.51 6.57
C ASP A 115 6.25 9.82 5.21
N THR A 116 5.29 8.98 4.82
CA THR A 116 5.29 8.33 3.51
C THR A 116 5.00 9.28 2.36
N GLY A 117 4.45 10.47 2.65
CA GLY A 117 3.73 11.26 1.68
C GLY A 117 2.47 10.53 1.19
N LEU A 118 1.91 10.99 0.08
CA LEU A 118 0.71 10.38 -0.50
C LEU A 118 1.02 9.03 -1.15
N VAL A 119 0.32 8.00 -0.70
CA VAL A 119 0.34 6.65 -1.28
C VAL A 119 -0.93 6.48 -2.10
N GLY A 120 -0.79 6.26 -3.41
CA GLY A 120 -1.90 6.10 -4.34
C GLY A 120 -2.71 4.84 -4.09
N ALA A 121 -3.95 4.81 -4.62
CA ALA A 121 -4.79 3.62 -4.59
C ALA A 121 -4.09 2.42 -5.24
N ASN A 122 -4.10 1.27 -4.57
CA ASN A 122 -3.43 0.04 -5.00
C ASN A 122 -1.91 0.21 -5.26
N GLN A 123 -1.26 1.07 -4.46
CA GLN A 123 0.18 1.31 -4.52
C GLN A 123 0.83 1.12 -3.15
N GLN A 124 2.13 0.88 -3.16
CA GLN A 124 2.94 0.82 -1.95
C GLN A 124 3.72 2.14 -1.76
N SER A 125 3.97 2.48 -0.50
CA SER A 125 4.92 3.55 -0.18
C SER A 125 6.34 3.13 -0.59
N LYS A 126 7.25 4.08 -0.64
CA LYS A 126 8.67 3.74 -0.60
C LYS A 126 8.99 3.10 0.75
N PRO A 127 10.01 2.22 0.83
CA PRO A 127 10.52 1.73 2.10
C PRO A 127 10.93 2.89 3.01
N MET A 128 10.39 2.91 4.24
CA MET A 128 10.65 3.94 5.24
C MET A 128 11.52 3.39 6.35
N THR A 129 12.66 4.01 6.59
CA THR A 129 13.51 3.68 7.74
C THR A 129 12.93 4.31 9.00
N MET A 130 12.68 3.47 10.00
CA MET A 130 12.14 3.91 11.29
C MET A 130 13.23 4.54 12.17
N PRO A 131 12.85 5.33 13.17
CA PRO A 131 13.79 5.88 14.14
C PRO A 131 14.67 4.80 14.79
N THR A 132 15.85 5.20 15.27
CA THR A 132 16.76 4.30 15.99
C THR A 132 16.53 4.31 17.51
N GLU A 133 15.78 5.28 18.00
CA GLU A 133 15.43 5.37 19.43
C GLU A 133 14.27 4.41 19.73
N PRO A 134 14.39 3.52 20.71
CA PRO A 134 13.29 2.67 21.12
C PRO A 134 12.09 3.48 21.64
N GLY A 135 10.89 3.03 21.29
CA GLY A 135 9.65 3.69 21.70
C GLY A 135 8.49 3.42 20.77
N ASP A 136 7.33 3.94 21.14
CA ASP A 136 6.11 3.86 20.34
C ASP A 136 5.93 5.14 19.53
N TYR A 137 5.82 4.95 18.22
CA TYR A 137 5.60 6.01 17.25
C TYR A 137 4.19 5.90 16.70
N VAL A 138 3.30 6.73 17.24
CA VAL A 138 1.93 6.84 16.72
C VAL A 138 1.99 7.55 15.37
N TYR A 139 1.21 7.06 14.41
CA TYR A 139 1.06 7.67 13.10
C TYR A 139 -0.40 7.67 12.66
N PHE A 140 -0.72 8.55 11.73
CA PHE A 140 -2.08 8.70 11.22
C PHE A 140 -2.06 9.08 9.73
N CYS A 141 -3.23 8.99 9.08
CA CYS A 141 -3.40 9.51 7.73
C CYS A 141 -3.79 11.00 7.79
N THR A 142 -3.03 11.87 7.15
CA THR A 142 -3.31 13.32 7.16
C THR A 142 -4.62 13.69 6.47
N LEU A 143 -5.08 12.86 5.53
CA LEU A 143 -6.38 13.04 4.84
C LEU A 143 -7.55 12.45 5.66
N HIS A 144 -7.26 11.46 6.53
CA HIS A 144 -8.23 10.72 7.33
C HIS A 144 -7.70 10.56 8.76
N PRO A 145 -7.72 11.59 9.62
CA PRO A 145 -7.04 11.55 10.93
C PRO A 145 -7.54 10.48 11.90
N PHE A 146 -8.73 9.92 11.64
CA PHE A 146 -9.26 8.77 12.37
C PHE A 146 -8.55 7.45 12.06
N LEU A 147 -7.80 7.38 10.94
CA LEU A 147 -7.01 6.23 10.56
C LEU A 147 -5.65 6.32 11.27
N VAL A 148 -5.49 5.53 12.32
CA VAL A 148 -4.35 5.59 13.27
C VAL A 148 -3.68 4.23 13.39
N GLY A 149 -2.37 4.22 13.51
CA GLY A 149 -1.55 3.05 13.77
C GLY A 149 -0.35 3.36 14.67
N THR A 150 0.41 2.34 15.05
CA THR A 150 1.61 2.48 15.88
C THR A 150 2.75 1.63 15.35
N VAL A 151 3.95 2.20 15.30
CA VAL A 151 5.20 1.45 15.12
C VAL A 151 5.93 1.44 16.46
N THR A 152 6.17 0.25 17.01
CA THR A 152 7.02 0.05 18.19
C THR A 152 8.43 -0.27 17.73
N VAL A 153 9.39 0.56 18.10
CA VAL A 153 10.82 0.37 17.83
C VAL A 153 11.50 -0.21 19.08
N GLN A 154 12.29 -1.29 18.91
CA GLN A 154 13.01 -1.96 20.01
C GLN A 154 14.39 -2.46 19.58
#